data_b358fff37212fe8e9e15998b8becc39c
#
_entry.id   b358fff37212fe8e9e15998b8becc39c
#
_cell.length_a   1.000
_cell.length_b   1.000
_cell.length_c   1.000
_cell.angle_alpha   90.00
_cell.angle_beta   90.00
_cell.angle_gamma   90.00
#
_symmetry.space_group_name_H-M   'P 1'
#
loop_
_entity.id
_entity.type
_entity.pdbx_description
1 polymer ?
#
loop_
_entity_poly.entity_id
_entity_poly.type
_entity_poly.pdbx_seq_one_letter_code
_entity_poly.pdbx_strand_id
1 'polypeptide(L)'
;HSQLPGGLGLIVIDYLQLMRHEGRVESRVEQVGQISRGLKGLARELNVPVIALSQLSRAVEQRGGEKRPILSDLRECVTGDTPVMLSDGRRVAIADLVGTTPEVLALDSGQHVVSSRTDAVWPVGMRPVLTMRLASGRTLRGTKDHRVLTGRGWIGLGELAASDRVALARRIPEPVQPIDWPDARVALLGQLIGDGSYLSGQPLRYTTSSEDNSRLVARAARNEFGARVTRCAGRRSWHQLLISGNGNRWHPRGVGAWLKQLGIFGQRSASKRVPAAAFQLCNRQVALLLRNLWATDGCIWAGKVGSGGIGIRIYYATASSGLAADVAALLLRLGIVARIRTTTGHGRTMFSVDVSGARDQQEFLCTVGAYGPRVPGARAALTLLPAANPNVDTLPIETWSAVRAAMAARSVSGRRMAALRGTSYGGSSHFRFAPSRATLASYADLLDSAALRELTHGDDVFWDSVVTVEPSGEEPVFDLTVPGPSCWLADGVVTHNSGQIEQDSDLVMFIYREEYYDRDSERPGEADIIIAKHRNGPVGDVVLTFNKTYPKFLNYAPDRFAA
;
A
#
# COMPACT_ATOMS: atom_id res chain seq x y z
N HIS A 1 44.74 -6.28 -7.34
CA HIS A 1 44.75 -5.40 -8.52
C HIS A 1 46.16 -4.82 -8.78
N SER A 2 46.80 -4.19 -7.80
CA SER A 2 48.13 -3.56 -7.91
C SER A 2 49.28 -4.53 -8.09
N GLN A 3 49.10 -5.82 -7.87
CA GLN A 3 50.13 -6.86 -7.97
C GLN A 3 50.10 -7.61 -9.32
N LEU A 4 49.13 -7.35 -10.20
CA LEU A 4 49.01 -8.01 -11.49
C LEU A 4 49.73 -7.16 -12.57
N PRO A 5 50.69 -7.74 -13.35
CA PRO A 5 51.27 -7.06 -14.49
C PRO A 5 50.18 -6.74 -15.52
N GLY A 6 49.95 -5.45 -15.78
CA GLY A 6 48.88 -4.98 -16.66
C GLY A 6 47.54 -4.68 -16.00
N GLY A 7 47.41 -4.90 -14.68
CA GLY A 7 46.18 -4.67 -13.92
C GLY A 7 45.10 -5.74 -14.12
N LEU A 8 43.96 -5.54 -13.48
CA LEU A 8 42.79 -6.41 -13.59
C LEU A 8 41.91 -5.92 -14.73
N GLY A 9 41.55 -6.78 -15.67
CA GLY A 9 40.77 -6.42 -16.86
C GLY A 9 39.28 -6.73 -16.78
N LEU A 10 38.89 -7.70 -15.96
CA LEU A 10 37.49 -8.15 -15.79
C LEU A 10 37.33 -8.90 -14.47
N ILE A 11 36.17 -8.72 -13.81
CA ILE A 11 35.72 -9.52 -12.65
C ILE A 11 34.50 -10.30 -13.08
N VAL A 12 34.49 -11.62 -12.87
CA VAL A 12 33.32 -12.48 -13.10
C VAL A 12 32.89 -13.13 -11.77
N ILE A 13 31.62 -13.06 -11.45
CA ILE A 13 31.04 -13.61 -10.23
C ILE A 13 29.98 -14.66 -10.60
N ASP A 14 30.24 -15.91 -10.25
CA ASP A 14 29.35 -17.04 -10.45
C ASP A 14 28.93 -17.61 -9.08
N TYR A 15 27.75 -17.35 -8.61
CA TYR A 15 26.66 -16.43 -8.98
C TYR A 15 26.24 -15.64 -7.72
N LEU A 16 25.52 -14.52 -7.89
CA LEU A 16 25.21 -13.56 -6.82
C LEU A 16 24.57 -14.20 -5.58
N GLN A 17 23.76 -15.23 -5.78
CA GLN A 17 23.05 -15.90 -4.69
C GLN A 17 23.96 -16.72 -3.77
N LEU A 18 25.23 -16.97 -4.12
CA LEU A 18 26.21 -17.64 -3.24
C LEU A 18 26.97 -16.65 -2.34
N MET A 19 26.97 -15.37 -2.67
CA MET A 19 27.64 -14.36 -1.86
C MET A 19 26.90 -14.13 -0.54
N ARG A 20 27.67 -13.89 0.52
CA ARG A 20 27.16 -13.53 1.86
C ARG A 20 27.64 -12.12 2.19
N HIS A 21 26.75 -11.32 2.76
CA HIS A 21 27.09 -10.02 3.32
C HIS A 21 27.50 -10.19 4.79
N GLU A 22 28.54 -9.50 5.25
CA GLU A 22 29.04 -9.55 6.63
C GLU A 22 28.23 -8.69 7.61
N GLY A 23 26.92 -8.53 7.42
CA GLY A 23 26.03 -7.80 8.30
C GLY A 23 24.77 -8.61 8.63
N ARG A 24 24.07 -8.21 9.70
CA ARG A 24 22.71 -8.72 9.96
C ARG A 24 21.77 -8.16 8.90
N VAL A 25 21.52 -8.94 7.85
CA VAL A 25 20.53 -8.64 6.82
C VAL A 25 19.36 -9.60 7.00
N GLU A 26 18.16 -9.05 7.16
CA GLU A 26 16.97 -9.83 7.53
C GLU A 26 16.40 -10.62 6.35
N SER A 27 16.72 -10.26 5.11
CA SER A 27 16.25 -10.98 3.92
C SER A 27 17.34 -11.23 2.88
N ARG A 28 17.21 -12.38 2.19
CA ARG A 28 18.09 -12.78 1.10
C ARG A 28 18.11 -11.78 -0.07
N VAL A 29 17.01 -11.12 -0.29
CA VAL A 29 16.83 -10.15 -1.39
C VAL A 29 17.54 -8.84 -1.07
N GLU A 30 17.44 -8.36 0.15
CA GLU A 30 18.17 -7.19 0.62
C GLU A 30 19.68 -7.44 0.55
N GLN A 31 20.10 -8.67 0.91
CA GLN A 31 21.48 -9.12 0.78
C GLN A 31 21.96 -9.03 -0.67
N VAL A 32 21.18 -9.55 -1.63
CA VAL A 32 21.51 -9.48 -3.07
C VAL A 32 21.55 -8.04 -3.56
N GLY A 33 20.63 -7.19 -3.09
CA GLY A 33 20.61 -5.77 -3.43
C GLY A 33 21.82 -4.98 -2.87
N GLN A 34 22.25 -5.28 -1.65
CA GLN A 34 23.46 -4.68 -1.06
C GLN A 34 24.72 -5.16 -1.81
N ILE A 35 24.77 -6.45 -2.17
CA ILE A 35 25.84 -7.02 -2.98
C ILE A 35 25.89 -6.32 -4.35
N SER A 36 24.75 -6.18 -5.04
CA SER A 36 24.68 -5.52 -6.37
C SER A 36 25.21 -4.09 -6.32
N ARG A 37 24.79 -3.29 -5.33
CA ARG A 37 25.32 -1.93 -5.11
C ARG A 37 26.81 -1.93 -4.80
N GLY A 38 27.27 -2.84 -3.95
CA GLY A 38 28.67 -3.01 -3.61
C GLY A 38 29.51 -3.33 -4.86
N LEU A 39 29.03 -4.21 -5.72
CA LEU A 39 29.70 -4.57 -6.98
C LEU A 39 29.75 -3.40 -7.98
N LYS A 40 28.69 -2.59 -8.02
CA LYS A 40 28.68 -1.36 -8.83
C LYS A 40 29.71 -0.34 -8.30
N GLY A 41 29.84 -0.21 -6.97
CA GLY A 41 30.87 0.59 -6.33
C GLY A 41 32.26 0.09 -6.67
N LEU A 42 32.50 -1.21 -6.53
CA LEU A 42 33.76 -1.87 -6.84
C LEU A 42 34.17 -1.69 -8.31
N ALA A 43 33.24 -1.86 -9.25
CA ALA A 43 33.48 -1.65 -10.67
C ALA A 43 33.96 -0.23 -10.97
N ARG A 44 33.38 0.78 -10.30
CA ARG A 44 33.78 2.20 -10.42
C ARG A 44 35.12 2.48 -9.77
N GLU A 45 35.35 1.97 -8.55
CA GLU A 45 36.57 2.18 -7.80
C GLU A 45 37.80 1.58 -8.51
N LEU A 46 37.65 0.38 -9.04
CA LEU A 46 38.73 -0.32 -9.75
C LEU A 46 38.81 0.06 -11.24
N ASN A 47 37.81 0.75 -11.76
CA ASN A 47 37.65 1.05 -13.20
C ASN A 47 37.71 -0.23 -14.06
N VAL A 48 37.04 -1.30 -13.61
CA VAL A 48 37.05 -2.63 -14.25
C VAL A 48 35.61 -3.09 -14.43
N PRO A 49 35.22 -3.64 -15.60
CA PRO A 49 33.90 -4.24 -15.76
C PRO A 49 33.70 -5.44 -14.82
N VAL A 50 32.48 -5.56 -14.27
CA VAL A 50 32.08 -6.67 -13.43
C VAL A 50 30.89 -7.38 -14.10
N ILE A 51 31.05 -8.67 -14.38
CA ILE A 51 29.98 -9.56 -14.85
C ILE A 51 29.52 -10.38 -13.65
N ALA A 52 28.25 -10.23 -13.27
CA ALA A 52 27.66 -11.02 -12.19
C ALA A 52 26.55 -11.92 -12.77
N LEU A 53 26.69 -13.23 -12.58
CA LEU A 53 25.66 -14.19 -12.93
C LEU A 53 24.55 -14.19 -11.88
N SER A 54 23.31 -14.26 -12.33
CA SER A 54 22.13 -14.37 -11.45
C SER A 54 21.17 -15.42 -12.01
N GLN A 55 20.70 -16.31 -11.15
CA GLN A 55 19.71 -17.31 -11.54
C GLN A 55 18.34 -16.67 -11.69
N LEU A 56 17.66 -16.95 -12.80
CA LEU A 56 16.26 -16.57 -13.00
C LEU A 56 15.33 -17.41 -12.12
N SER A 57 14.16 -16.87 -11.83
CA SER A 57 13.08 -17.61 -11.16
C SER A 57 12.65 -18.81 -12.02
N ARG A 58 12.42 -19.96 -11.40
CA ARG A 58 11.86 -21.17 -12.08
C ARG A 58 10.46 -20.93 -12.68
N ALA A 59 9.86 -19.79 -12.40
CA ALA A 59 8.60 -19.38 -13.00
C ALA A 59 8.63 -19.31 -14.53
N VAL A 60 9.80 -18.99 -15.11
CA VAL A 60 10.02 -18.98 -16.57
C VAL A 60 9.86 -20.39 -17.14
N GLU A 61 10.34 -21.40 -16.44
CA GLU A 61 10.22 -22.83 -16.85
C GLU A 61 8.78 -23.35 -16.82
N GLN A 62 7.94 -22.79 -15.92
CA GLN A 62 6.54 -23.18 -15.72
C GLN A 62 5.56 -22.39 -16.62
N ARG A 63 6.05 -21.41 -17.38
CA ARG A 63 5.22 -20.61 -18.29
C ARG A 63 4.70 -21.50 -19.44
N GLY A 64 3.37 -21.48 -19.66
CA GLY A 64 2.78 -22.05 -20.86
C GLY A 64 3.14 -21.21 -22.09
N GLY A 65 3.52 -21.87 -23.20
CA GLY A 65 3.94 -21.20 -24.43
C GLY A 65 5.44 -20.84 -24.45
N GLU A 66 5.80 -19.69 -25.00
CA GLU A 66 7.18 -19.28 -25.18
C GLU A 66 7.92 -19.07 -23.83
N LYS A 67 8.99 -19.83 -23.61
CA LYS A 67 9.81 -19.81 -22.39
C LYS A 67 11.02 -18.88 -22.50
N ARG A 68 11.03 -18.00 -23.51
CA ARG A 68 12.08 -17.02 -23.71
C ARG A 68 12.12 -16.02 -22.56
N PRO A 69 13.26 -15.83 -21.86
CA PRO A 69 13.39 -14.86 -20.78
C PRO A 69 13.19 -13.43 -21.28
N ILE A 70 12.49 -12.65 -20.50
CA ILE A 70 12.30 -11.22 -20.74
C ILE A 70 12.62 -10.43 -19.48
N LEU A 71 12.91 -9.15 -19.62
CA LEU A 71 13.32 -8.30 -18.48
C LEU A 71 12.26 -8.26 -17.36
N SER A 72 10.98 -8.40 -17.73
CA SER A 72 9.89 -8.49 -16.77
C SER A 72 9.87 -9.75 -15.90
N ASP A 73 10.65 -10.78 -16.23
CA ASP A 73 10.79 -11.96 -15.37
C ASP A 73 11.66 -11.68 -14.13
N LEU A 74 12.29 -10.52 -14.10
CA LEU A 74 12.98 -9.96 -12.93
C LEU A 74 12.12 -8.92 -12.18
N ARG A 75 10.87 -8.68 -12.60
CA ARG A 75 10.05 -7.55 -12.14
C ARG A 75 8.85 -7.98 -11.31
N GLU A 76 8.54 -7.15 -10.33
CA GLU A 76 7.41 -7.25 -9.41
C GLU A 76 6.39 -6.17 -9.75
N CYS A 77 5.23 -6.55 -10.26
CA CYS A 77 4.30 -5.60 -10.86
C CYS A 77 2.94 -5.59 -10.17
N VAL A 78 2.27 -4.44 -10.22
CA VAL A 78 0.89 -4.24 -9.77
C VAL A 78 -0.01 -3.82 -10.92
N THR A 79 -1.33 -3.95 -10.74
CA THR A 79 -2.32 -3.50 -11.74
C THR A 79 -2.37 -1.98 -11.84
N GLY A 80 -2.78 -1.46 -13.00
CA GLY A 80 -2.72 -0.03 -13.31
C GLY A 80 -3.59 0.86 -12.42
N ASP A 81 -4.63 0.33 -11.81
CA ASP A 81 -5.51 1.05 -10.89
C ASP A 81 -5.00 1.08 -9.43
N THR A 82 -3.84 0.47 -9.14
CA THR A 82 -3.24 0.47 -7.81
C THR A 82 -2.89 1.90 -7.38
N PRO A 83 -3.46 2.40 -6.26
CA PRO A 83 -3.17 3.76 -5.81
C PRO A 83 -1.78 3.86 -5.21
N VAL A 84 -0.91 4.68 -5.79
CA VAL A 84 0.37 5.09 -5.23
C VAL A 84 0.13 6.27 -4.30
N MET A 85 0.67 6.20 -3.09
CA MET A 85 0.58 7.30 -2.12
C MET A 85 1.72 8.29 -2.32
N LEU A 86 1.38 9.52 -2.69
CA LEU A 86 2.37 10.58 -2.95
C LEU A 86 2.65 11.39 -1.67
N SER A 87 3.84 11.99 -1.60
CA SER A 87 4.25 12.83 -0.47
C SER A 87 3.42 14.12 -0.32
N ASP A 88 2.78 14.56 -1.42
CA ASP A 88 1.85 15.69 -1.41
C ASP A 88 0.44 15.32 -0.93
N GLY A 89 0.24 14.08 -0.48
CA GLY A 89 -1.01 13.53 0.04
C GLY A 89 -1.91 12.88 -1.00
N ARG A 90 -1.72 13.12 -2.30
CA ARG A 90 -2.57 12.50 -3.34
C ARG A 90 -2.41 10.98 -3.38
N ARG A 91 -3.47 10.32 -3.79
CA ARG A 91 -3.51 8.90 -4.16
C ARG A 91 -3.79 8.83 -5.66
N VAL A 92 -2.81 8.39 -6.42
CA VAL A 92 -2.87 8.38 -7.88
C VAL A 92 -2.68 6.97 -8.38
N ALA A 93 -3.50 6.52 -9.34
CA ALA A 93 -3.32 5.21 -9.95
C ALA A 93 -1.95 5.14 -10.63
N ILE A 94 -1.23 4.01 -10.47
CA ILE A 94 0.12 3.88 -11.01
C ILE A 94 0.17 4.10 -12.53
N ALA A 95 -0.89 3.70 -13.24
CA ALA A 95 -1.00 3.92 -14.69
C ALA A 95 -0.99 5.42 -15.07
N ASP A 96 -1.54 6.30 -14.21
CA ASP A 96 -1.59 7.74 -14.45
C ASP A 96 -0.24 8.43 -14.15
N LEU A 97 0.71 7.72 -13.56
CA LEU A 97 2.05 8.21 -13.23
C LEU A 97 3.12 7.83 -14.26
N VAL A 98 2.77 7.05 -15.28
CA VAL A 98 3.71 6.60 -16.32
C VAL A 98 4.45 7.78 -16.96
N GLY A 99 5.78 7.65 -17.07
CA GLY A 99 6.65 8.68 -17.62
C GLY A 99 6.93 9.87 -16.69
N THR A 100 6.46 9.80 -15.42
CA THR A 100 6.77 10.81 -14.40
C THR A 100 7.71 10.28 -13.33
N THR A 101 8.27 11.17 -12.51
CA THR A 101 9.13 10.83 -11.37
C THR A 101 8.59 11.47 -10.08
N PRO A 102 7.41 11.03 -9.59
CA PRO A 102 6.80 11.64 -8.41
C PRO A 102 7.57 11.32 -7.13
N GLU A 103 7.35 12.14 -6.11
CA GLU A 103 7.73 11.79 -4.74
C GLU A 103 6.63 10.91 -4.12
N VAL A 104 7.00 9.71 -3.73
CA VAL A 104 6.11 8.71 -3.13
C VAL A 104 6.42 8.51 -1.65
N LEU A 105 5.48 7.95 -0.93
CA LEU A 105 5.71 7.49 0.43
C LEU A 105 6.29 6.08 0.42
N ALA A 106 7.31 5.88 1.22
CA ALA A 106 8.07 4.63 1.39
C ALA A 106 8.27 4.34 2.88
N LEU A 107 8.80 3.16 3.20
CA LEU A 107 9.19 2.79 4.55
C LEU A 107 10.72 2.71 4.62
N ASP A 108 11.34 3.39 5.58
CA ASP A 108 12.78 3.28 5.82
C ASP A 108 13.15 2.01 6.63
N SER A 109 14.44 1.77 6.82
CA SER A 109 14.94 0.64 7.62
C SER A 109 14.54 0.69 9.09
N GLY A 110 14.19 1.87 9.62
CA GLY A 110 13.67 2.08 10.97
C GLY A 110 12.15 1.86 11.07
N GLN A 111 11.48 1.41 9.99
CA GLN A 111 10.03 1.29 9.87
C GLN A 111 9.27 2.62 10.03
N HIS A 112 9.88 3.74 9.63
CA HIS A 112 9.24 5.04 9.55
C HIS A 112 8.79 5.36 8.13
N VAL A 113 7.62 5.98 8.01
CA VAL A 113 7.12 6.42 6.70
C VAL A 113 7.86 7.69 6.29
N VAL A 114 8.54 7.61 5.17
CA VAL A 114 9.38 8.69 4.61
C VAL A 114 8.97 9.01 3.18
N SER A 115 9.31 10.23 2.72
CA SER A 115 9.19 10.60 1.31
C SER A 115 10.43 10.17 0.54
N SER A 116 10.23 9.62 -0.65
CA SER A 116 11.32 9.26 -1.56
C SER A 116 10.91 9.53 -3.00
N ARG A 117 11.86 10.02 -3.81
CA ARG A 117 11.62 10.28 -5.22
C ARG A 117 11.72 9.01 -6.04
N THR A 118 10.82 8.81 -6.98
CA THR A 118 10.90 7.72 -7.95
C THR A 118 11.87 8.06 -9.08
N ASP A 119 12.59 7.06 -9.59
CA ASP A 119 13.41 7.22 -10.80
C ASP A 119 12.56 7.10 -12.06
N ALA A 120 11.60 6.17 -12.07
CA ALA A 120 10.73 5.93 -13.20
C ALA A 120 9.43 5.22 -12.78
N VAL A 121 8.39 5.39 -13.59
CA VAL A 121 7.13 4.63 -13.58
C VAL A 121 6.85 4.22 -15.03
N TRP A 122 6.57 2.91 -15.28
CA TRP A 122 6.40 2.40 -16.64
C TRP A 122 5.42 1.21 -16.72
N PRO A 123 4.80 0.97 -17.90
CA PRO A 123 4.01 -0.22 -18.15
C PRO A 123 4.92 -1.43 -18.41
N VAL A 124 4.52 -2.61 -17.96
CA VAL A 124 5.24 -3.88 -18.16
C VAL A 124 4.55 -4.78 -19.19
N GLY A 125 3.24 -4.62 -19.37
CA GLY A 125 2.41 -5.39 -20.30
C GLY A 125 1.38 -6.26 -19.61
N MET A 126 0.74 -7.17 -20.34
CA MET A 126 -0.27 -8.11 -19.83
C MET A 126 0.40 -9.22 -19.02
N ARG A 127 -0.09 -9.49 -17.81
CA ARG A 127 0.40 -10.57 -16.94
C ARG A 127 -0.74 -11.20 -16.16
N PRO A 128 -0.60 -12.50 -15.78
CA PRO A 128 -1.45 -13.11 -14.78
C PRO A 128 -1.29 -12.40 -13.44
N VAL A 129 -2.41 -12.03 -12.82
CA VAL A 129 -2.44 -11.31 -11.55
C VAL A 129 -3.15 -12.10 -10.47
N LEU A 130 -2.73 -11.88 -9.24
CA LEU A 130 -3.38 -12.35 -8.03
C LEU A 130 -4.02 -11.17 -7.31
N THR A 131 -5.16 -11.41 -6.66
CA THR A 131 -5.79 -10.47 -5.74
C THR A 131 -5.56 -10.94 -4.31
N MET A 132 -4.76 -10.18 -3.56
CA MET A 132 -4.64 -10.30 -2.11
C MET A 132 -5.74 -9.48 -1.44
N ARG A 133 -6.45 -10.08 -0.48
CA ARG A 133 -7.42 -9.39 0.40
C ARG A 133 -6.96 -9.42 1.83
N LEU A 134 -6.98 -8.27 2.48
CA LEU A 134 -6.60 -8.10 3.88
C LEU A 134 -7.84 -8.02 4.79
N ALA A 135 -7.65 -8.28 6.08
CA ALA A 135 -8.73 -8.22 7.08
C ALA A 135 -9.28 -6.80 7.27
N SER A 136 -8.52 -5.76 6.94
CA SER A 136 -9.02 -4.39 6.84
C SER A 136 -9.99 -4.18 5.66
N GLY A 137 -10.13 -5.15 4.76
CA GLY A 137 -10.90 -5.04 3.52
C GLY A 137 -10.15 -4.37 2.37
N ARG A 138 -8.88 -3.99 2.58
CA ARG A 138 -8.00 -3.52 1.49
C ARG A 138 -7.65 -4.68 0.56
N THR A 139 -7.40 -4.34 -0.70
CA THR A 139 -6.98 -5.29 -1.73
C THR A 139 -5.75 -4.77 -2.45
N LEU A 140 -4.84 -5.68 -2.78
CA LEU A 140 -3.73 -5.41 -3.68
C LEU A 140 -3.77 -6.44 -4.80
N ARG A 141 -3.64 -5.98 -6.05
CA ARG A 141 -3.59 -6.83 -7.24
C ARG A 141 -2.23 -6.70 -7.90
N GLY A 142 -1.58 -7.82 -8.12
CA GLY A 142 -0.23 -7.84 -8.69
C GLY A 142 0.17 -9.21 -9.20
N THR A 143 1.34 -9.30 -9.80
CA THR A 143 1.93 -10.56 -10.23
C THR A 143 2.25 -11.44 -9.02
N LYS A 144 2.36 -12.76 -9.22
CA LYS A 144 2.65 -13.71 -8.14
C LYS A 144 3.96 -13.40 -7.40
N ASP A 145 4.93 -12.84 -8.11
CA ASP A 145 6.26 -12.51 -7.59
C ASP A 145 6.30 -11.13 -6.90
N HIS A 146 5.21 -10.32 -7.02
CA HIS A 146 5.15 -9.00 -6.38
C HIS A 146 5.21 -9.14 -4.87
N ARG A 147 6.24 -8.55 -4.25
CA ARG A 147 6.55 -8.72 -2.84
C ARG A 147 5.89 -7.65 -1.97
N VAL A 148 5.39 -8.09 -0.82
CA VAL A 148 4.91 -7.25 0.27
C VAL A 148 5.71 -7.53 1.53
N LEU A 149 5.83 -6.54 2.40
CA LEU A 149 6.54 -6.70 3.67
C LEU A 149 5.67 -7.49 4.65
N THR A 150 6.22 -8.59 5.15
CA THR A 150 5.58 -9.47 6.15
C THR A 150 6.46 -9.62 7.40
N GLY A 151 5.96 -10.28 8.44
CA GLY A 151 6.76 -10.66 9.61
C GLY A 151 7.93 -11.61 9.28
N ARG A 152 7.89 -12.26 8.11
CA ARG A 152 8.97 -13.11 7.56
C ARG A 152 9.90 -12.36 6.60
N GLY A 153 9.77 -11.02 6.50
CA GLY A 153 10.44 -10.22 5.49
C GLY A 153 9.60 -10.08 4.20
N TRP A 154 10.26 -9.81 3.09
CA TRP A 154 9.64 -9.60 1.78
C TRP A 154 9.19 -10.93 1.17
N ILE A 155 7.88 -11.10 0.97
CA ILE A 155 7.26 -12.34 0.47
C ILE A 155 6.41 -12.02 -0.76
N GLY A 156 6.53 -12.82 -1.82
CA GLY A 156 5.73 -12.72 -3.03
C GLY A 156 4.25 -13.03 -2.79
N LEU A 157 3.34 -12.38 -3.52
CA LEU A 157 1.90 -12.61 -3.39
C LEU A 157 1.53 -14.09 -3.54
N GLY A 158 2.22 -14.82 -4.43
CA GLY A 158 1.98 -16.25 -4.65
C GLY A 158 2.45 -17.18 -3.52
N GLU A 159 3.25 -16.67 -2.57
CA GLU A 159 3.79 -17.42 -1.43
C GLU A 159 3.07 -17.09 -0.11
N LEU A 160 2.14 -16.14 -0.14
CA LEU A 160 1.37 -15.74 1.02
C LEU A 160 0.33 -16.81 1.40
N ALA A 161 0.25 -17.08 2.68
CA ALA A 161 -0.78 -17.94 3.26
C ALA A 161 -1.83 -17.09 3.99
N ALA A 162 -3.04 -17.65 4.14
CA ALA A 162 -4.05 -17.07 5.04
C ALA A 162 -3.45 -16.95 6.45
N SER A 163 -3.73 -15.83 7.11
CA SER A 163 -3.18 -15.43 8.41
C SER A 163 -1.76 -14.85 8.42
N ASP A 164 -1.00 -14.88 7.33
CA ASP A 164 0.23 -14.08 7.23
C ASP A 164 -0.10 -12.61 7.51
N ARG A 165 0.86 -11.90 8.10
CA ARG A 165 0.68 -10.48 8.41
C ARG A 165 1.51 -9.62 7.48
N VAL A 166 0.82 -8.69 6.84
CA VAL A 166 1.39 -7.73 5.89
C VAL A 166 1.46 -6.37 6.53
N ALA A 167 2.55 -5.67 6.31
CA ALA A 167 2.77 -4.32 6.79
C ALA A 167 1.86 -3.32 6.05
N LEU A 168 1.08 -2.58 6.82
CA LEU A 168 0.27 -1.44 6.38
C LEU A 168 0.78 -0.19 7.10
N ALA A 169 1.01 0.90 6.39
CA ALA A 169 1.35 2.16 7.04
C ALA A 169 0.20 2.58 7.97
N ARG A 170 0.51 2.81 9.25
CA ARG A 170 -0.48 3.22 10.26
C ARG A 170 -0.74 4.73 10.20
N ARG A 171 0.30 5.51 9.97
CA ARG A 171 0.22 6.96 9.82
C ARG A 171 0.81 7.37 8.50
N ILE A 172 0.06 8.16 7.78
CA ILE A 172 0.53 8.80 6.56
C ILE A 172 0.93 10.23 6.93
N PRO A 173 2.16 10.66 6.64
CA PRO A 173 2.59 12.02 6.93
C PRO A 173 1.67 13.07 6.33
N GLU A 174 1.54 14.20 7.00
CA GLU A 174 0.92 15.38 6.43
C GLU A 174 1.77 15.88 5.24
N PRO A 175 1.17 16.35 4.14
CA PRO A 175 1.92 16.96 3.05
C PRO A 175 2.84 18.07 3.55
N VAL A 176 4.05 18.15 3.01
CA VAL A 176 5.03 19.19 3.38
C VAL A 176 4.49 20.60 3.10
N GLN A 177 3.68 20.71 2.04
CA GLN A 177 3.00 21.95 1.66
C GLN A 177 1.50 21.67 1.48
N PRO A 178 0.75 21.57 2.57
CA PRO A 178 -0.68 21.33 2.49
C PRO A 178 -1.39 22.51 1.84
N ILE A 179 -2.41 22.22 1.04
CA ILE A 179 -3.31 23.27 0.57
C ILE A 179 -4.22 23.69 1.73
N ASP A 180 -4.55 24.97 1.79
CA ASP A 180 -5.47 25.50 2.78
C ASP A 180 -6.75 26.00 2.11
N TRP A 181 -7.89 25.50 2.58
CA TRP A 181 -9.21 25.96 2.18
C TRP A 181 -9.91 26.62 3.35
N PRO A 182 -10.82 27.57 3.10
CA PRO A 182 -11.71 28.03 4.16
C PRO A 182 -12.43 26.84 4.83
N ASP A 183 -12.41 26.77 6.15
CA ASP A 183 -13.03 25.67 6.90
C ASP A 183 -14.51 25.46 6.55
N ALA A 184 -15.20 26.54 6.20
CA ALA A 184 -16.60 26.47 5.74
C ALA A 184 -16.74 25.70 4.41
N ARG A 185 -15.75 25.78 3.49
CA ARG A 185 -15.73 24.99 2.24
C ARG A 185 -15.44 23.53 2.53
N VAL A 186 -14.50 23.24 3.42
CA VAL A 186 -14.19 21.87 3.85
C VAL A 186 -15.41 21.20 4.48
N ALA A 187 -16.08 21.90 5.39
CA ALA A 187 -17.29 21.40 6.04
C ALA A 187 -18.44 21.19 5.03
N LEU A 188 -18.65 22.14 4.11
CA LEU A 188 -19.65 22.02 3.05
C LEU A 188 -19.36 20.82 2.13
N LEU A 189 -18.09 20.58 1.78
CA LEU A 189 -17.70 19.43 0.96
C LEU A 189 -18.11 18.10 1.64
N GLY A 190 -17.79 17.93 2.92
CA GLY A 190 -18.15 16.73 3.66
C GLY A 190 -19.67 16.48 3.68
N GLN A 191 -20.46 17.54 3.91
CA GLN A 191 -21.92 17.47 3.87
C GLN A 191 -22.44 17.11 2.47
N LEU A 192 -21.89 17.72 1.40
CA LEU A 192 -22.34 17.47 0.03
C LEU A 192 -21.94 16.08 -0.48
N ILE A 193 -20.78 15.56 -0.11
CA ILE A 193 -20.39 14.18 -0.46
C ILE A 193 -21.38 13.19 0.15
N GLY A 194 -21.82 13.37 1.40
CA GLY A 194 -22.84 12.52 2.01
C GLY A 194 -24.21 12.74 1.38
N ASP A 195 -24.91 13.75 1.84
CA ASP A 195 -26.34 14.00 1.58
C ASP A 195 -26.63 14.92 0.38
N GLY A 196 -25.61 15.37 -0.35
CA GLY A 196 -25.75 16.23 -1.52
C GLY A 196 -26.15 15.48 -2.78
N SER A 197 -26.95 16.13 -3.65
CA SER A 197 -27.27 15.72 -5.01
C SER A 197 -26.86 16.83 -5.97
N TYR A 198 -25.89 16.56 -6.83
CA TYR A 198 -25.28 17.49 -7.78
C TYR A 198 -25.16 16.91 -9.18
N LEU A 199 -26.29 16.32 -9.65
CA LEU A 199 -26.38 15.70 -10.96
C LEU A 199 -26.50 16.74 -12.08
N SER A 200 -25.97 16.43 -13.25
CA SER A 200 -26.10 17.27 -14.43
C SER A 200 -27.58 17.41 -14.83
N GLY A 201 -27.99 18.60 -15.21
CA GLY A 201 -29.37 18.90 -15.60
C GLY A 201 -30.37 18.97 -14.44
N GLN A 202 -29.92 18.84 -13.19
CA GLN A 202 -30.78 18.96 -12.01
C GLN A 202 -30.30 20.08 -11.07
N PRO A 203 -31.21 20.71 -10.30
CA PRO A 203 -30.81 21.63 -9.26
C PRO A 203 -29.92 20.96 -8.22
N LEU A 204 -28.89 21.69 -7.75
CA LEU A 204 -28.08 21.23 -6.63
C LEU A 204 -28.94 21.21 -5.36
N ARG A 205 -29.00 20.04 -4.73
CA ARG A 205 -29.86 19.77 -3.55
C ARG A 205 -29.04 19.19 -2.43
N TYR A 206 -29.43 19.52 -1.23
CA TYR A 206 -28.96 18.87 -0.01
C TYR A 206 -30.17 18.42 0.81
N THR A 207 -30.23 17.15 1.20
CA THR A 207 -31.39 16.57 1.89
C THR A 207 -30.99 16.15 3.31
N THR A 208 -31.69 16.64 4.32
CA THR A 208 -31.37 16.28 5.71
C THR A 208 -32.60 16.36 6.62
N SER A 209 -32.55 15.67 7.75
CA SER A 209 -33.47 15.84 8.88
C SER A 209 -32.84 16.67 10.02
N SER A 210 -31.54 16.99 9.92
CA SER A 210 -30.80 17.73 10.95
C SER A 210 -30.83 19.24 10.71
N GLU A 211 -31.30 19.99 11.67
CA GLU A 211 -31.27 21.45 11.62
C GLU A 211 -29.84 22.01 11.68
N ASP A 212 -28.94 21.34 12.41
CA ASP A 212 -27.53 21.76 12.50
C ASP A 212 -26.84 21.62 11.15
N ASN A 213 -27.00 20.45 10.48
CA ASN A 213 -26.47 20.22 9.14
C ASN A 213 -27.06 21.22 8.14
N SER A 214 -28.38 21.45 8.22
CA SER A 214 -29.07 22.43 7.35
C SER A 214 -28.52 23.84 7.50
N ARG A 215 -28.35 24.30 8.74
CA ARG A 215 -27.78 25.64 9.04
C ARG A 215 -26.34 25.77 8.54
N LEU A 216 -25.50 24.77 8.76
CA LEU A 216 -24.12 24.75 8.29
C LEU A 216 -24.05 24.86 6.76
N VAL A 217 -24.78 24.00 6.03
CA VAL A 217 -24.77 23.97 4.56
C VAL A 217 -25.28 25.31 4.01
N ALA A 218 -26.40 25.82 4.55
CA ALA A 218 -26.96 27.08 4.08
C ALA A 218 -26.00 28.27 4.34
N ARG A 219 -25.37 28.33 5.50
CA ARG A 219 -24.40 29.39 5.85
C ARG A 219 -23.14 29.31 4.98
N ALA A 220 -22.55 28.12 4.84
CA ALA A 220 -21.35 27.93 4.04
C ALA A 220 -21.59 28.25 2.56
N ALA A 221 -22.70 27.77 1.97
CA ALA A 221 -23.02 28.06 0.58
C ALA A 221 -23.24 29.55 0.32
N ARG A 222 -23.89 30.28 1.26
CA ARG A 222 -24.08 31.73 1.14
C ARG A 222 -22.77 32.49 1.29
N ASN A 223 -22.01 32.23 2.33
CA ASN A 223 -20.82 33.00 2.67
C ASN A 223 -19.68 32.77 1.69
N GLU A 224 -19.44 31.53 1.28
CA GLU A 224 -18.30 31.18 0.43
C GLU A 224 -18.58 31.34 -1.07
N PHE A 225 -19.84 31.27 -1.49
CA PHE A 225 -20.20 31.23 -2.91
C PHE A 225 -21.27 32.24 -3.31
N GLY A 226 -21.79 33.03 -2.38
CA GLY A 226 -22.90 33.95 -2.66
C GLY A 226 -24.17 33.21 -3.09
N ALA A 227 -24.31 31.94 -2.76
CA ALA A 227 -25.40 31.11 -3.23
C ALA A 227 -26.74 31.52 -2.58
N ARG A 228 -27.82 31.51 -3.35
CA ARG A 228 -29.16 31.58 -2.79
C ARG A 228 -29.58 30.18 -2.35
N VAL A 229 -29.95 30.04 -1.08
CA VAL A 229 -30.39 28.76 -0.50
C VAL A 229 -31.85 28.87 -0.12
N THR A 230 -32.69 28.03 -0.73
CA THR A 230 -34.13 27.96 -0.46
C THR A 230 -34.42 26.63 0.22
N ARG A 231 -35.16 26.68 1.35
CA ARG A 231 -35.60 25.48 2.06
C ARG A 231 -36.94 25.04 1.53
N CYS A 232 -37.02 23.75 1.16
CA CYS A 232 -38.25 23.10 0.72
C CYS A 232 -38.62 22.02 1.74
N ALA A 233 -39.87 22.03 2.23
CA ALA A 233 -40.37 20.99 3.12
C ALA A 233 -40.40 19.64 2.39
N GLY A 234 -39.95 18.58 3.07
CA GLY A 234 -40.09 17.21 2.63
C GLY A 234 -41.29 16.52 3.28
N ARG A 235 -41.42 15.23 3.02
CA ARG A 235 -42.37 14.39 3.72
C ARG A 235 -41.79 13.96 5.09
N ARG A 236 -42.57 13.98 6.16
CA ARG A 236 -42.12 13.66 7.53
C ARG A 236 -41.08 14.67 8.07
N SER A 237 -39.99 14.19 8.67
CA SER A 237 -38.99 15.00 9.40
C SER A 237 -37.86 15.55 8.52
N TRP A 238 -37.76 15.17 7.23
CA TRP A 238 -36.69 15.64 6.35
C TRP A 238 -37.10 16.85 5.52
N HIS A 239 -36.13 17.66 5.13
CA HIS A 239 -36.29 18.78 4.23
C HIS A 239 -35.12 18.87 3.25
N GLN A 240 -35.31 19.65 2.19
CA GLN A 240 -34.26 19.88 1.19
C GLN A 240 -33.88 21.35 1.17
N LEU A 241 -32.58 21.58 0.97
CA LEU A 241 -32.04 22.87 0.60
C LEU A 241 -31.75 22.86 -0.90
N LEU A 242 -32.38 23.78 -1.64
CA LEU A 242 -32.04 24.06 -3.02
C LEU A 242 -30.97 25.14 -3.03
N ILE A 243 -29.79 24.80 -3.57
CA ILE A 243 -28.64 25.69 -3.63
C ILE A 243 -28.55 26.22 -5.05
N SER A 244 -28.94 27.46 -5.27
CA SER A 244 -28.99 28.15 -6.55
C SER A 244 -27.89 29.22 -6.64
N GLY A 245 -27.74 29.86 -7.82
CA GLY A 245 -26.64 30.78 -8.07
C GLY A 245 -25.42 30.11 -8.71
N ASN A 246 -25.62 28.89 -9.24
CA ASN A 246 -24.56 28.08 -9.85
C ASN A 246 -24.25 28.48 -11.30
N GLY A 247 -24.84 29.56 -11.80
CA GLY A 247 -24.69 29.97 -13.19
C GLY A 247 -25.47 29.09 -14.16
N ASN A 248 -25.02 29.05 -15.39
CA ASN A 248 -25.60 28.20 -16.46
C ASN A 248 -24.48 27.34 -17.11
N ARG A 249 -24.83 26.59 -18.17
CA ARG A 249 -23.88 25.72 -18.90
C ARG A 249 -22.65 26.51 -19.43
N TRP A 250 -22.86 27.74 -19.85
CA TRP A 250 -21.85 28.59 -20.50
C TRP A 250 -21.05 29.42 -19.48
N HIS A 251 -21.68 29.77 -18.37
CA HIS A 251 -21.08 30.56 -17.28
C HIS A 251 -21.30 29.87 -15.94
N PRO A 252 -20.60 28.76 -15.67
CA PRO A 252 -20.72 28.03 -14.39
C PRO A 252 -20.18 28.89 -13.25
N ARG A 253 -20.88 28.96 -12.13
CA ARG A 253 -20.55 29.76 -10.94
C ARG A 253 -20.89 29.00 -9.66
N GLY A 254 -20.51 29.56 -8.56
CA GLY A 254 -20.93 29.11 -7.23
C GLY A 254 -20.50 27.68 -6.88
N VAL A 255 -21.28 27.00 -6.05
CA VAL A 255 -20.99 25.66 -5.55
C VAL A 255 -20.88 24.65 -6.71
N GLY A 256 -21.73 24.75 -7.73
CA GLY A 256 -21.70 23.83 -8.87
C GLY A 256 -20.41 23.91 -9.69
N ALA A 257 -19.89 25.11 -9.92
CA ALA A 257 -18.60 25.30 -10.60
C ALA A 257 -17.44 24.72 -9.77
N TRP A 258 -17.45 24.97 -8.47
CA TRP A 258 -16.46 24.44 -7.56
C TRP A 258 -16.45 22.91 -7.53
N LEU A 259 -17.61 22.25 -7.46
CA LEU A 259 -17.68 20.77 -7.54
C LEU A 259 -17.21 20.23 -8.91
N LYS A 260 -17.40 21.00 -10.00
CA LYS A 260 -16.82 20.66 -11.32
C LYS A 260 -15.30 20.75 -11.33
N GLN A 261 -14.73 21.83 -10.76
CA GLN A 261 -13.29 21.98 -10.61
C GLN A 261 -12.67 20.86 -9.78
N LEU A 262 -13.39 20.39 -8.76
CA LEU A 262 -12.99 19.24 -7.94
C LEU A 262 -13.17 17.88 -8.63
N GLY A 263 -13.77 17.82 -9.82
CA GLY A 263 -13.99 16.59 -10.57
C GLY A 263 -15.08 15.66 -10.03
N ILE A 264 -15.92 16.14 -9.10
CA ILE A 264 -16.95 15.30 -8.46
C ILE A 264 -18.38 15.63 -8.89
N PHE A 265 -18.60 16.67 -9.67
CA PHE A 265 -19.93 17.06 -10.16
C PHE A 265 -20.50 15.98 -11.09
N GLY A 266 -21.77 15.63 -10.91
CA GLY A 266 -22.45 14.59 -11.70
C GLY A 266 -22.36 13.17 -11.11
N GLN A 267 -21.62 12.96 -10.03
CA GLN A 267 -21.49 11.66 -9.39
C GLN A 267 -22.82 11.23 -8.74
N ARG A 268 -23.17 9.94 -8.93
CA ARG A 268 -24.31 9.28 -8.27
C ARG A 268 -23.83 8.59 -7.00
N SER A 269 -24.74 8.17 -6.13
CA SER A 269 -24.41 7.54 -4.83
C SER A 269 -23.37 6.43 -4.93
N ALA A 270 -23.46 5.56 -5.94
CA ALA A 270 -22.52 4.44 -6.12
C ALA A 270 -21.16 4.84 -6.72
N SER A 271 -21.03 6.07 -7.24
CA SER A 271 -19.79 6.58 -7.85
C SER A 271 -19.21 7.80 -7.11
N LYS A 272 -19.76 8.17 -5.96
CA LYS A 272 -19.21 9.27 -5.16
C LYS A 272 -17.78 8.98 -4.73
N ARG A 273 -16.95 10.01 -4.73
CA ARG A 273 -15.55 9.98 -4.33
C ARG A 273 -15.21 11.23 -3.52
N VAL A 274 -14.18 11.15 -2.70
CA VAL A 274 -13.49 12.32 -2.18
C VAL A 274 -12.62 12.90 -3.31
N PRO A 275 -12.69 14.22 -3.62
CA PRO A 275 -11.86 14.80 -4.67
C PRO A 275 -10.36 14.72 -4.32
N ALA A 276 -9.52 14.48 -5.33
CA ALA A 276 -8.07 14.32 -5.14
C ALA A 276 -7.43 15.49 -4.36
N ALA A 277 -7.88 16.71 -4.61
CA ALA A 277 -7.39 17.90 -3.90
C ALA A 277 -7.65 17.88 -2.38
N ALA A 278 -8.70 17.17 -1.91
CA ALA A 278 -8.97 17.06 -0.48
C ALA A 278 -7.94 16.20 0.28
N PHE A 279 -7.19 15.35 -0.42
CA PHE A 279 -6.08 14.59 0.17
C PHE A 279 -4.84 15.47 0.42
N GLN A 280 -4.76 16.65 -0.19
CA GLN A 280 -3.66 17.60 0.01
C GLN A 280 -3.92 18.58 1.16
N LEU A 281 -5.09 18.51 1.81
CA LEU A 281 -5.42 19.34 2.97
C LEU A 281 -4.56 18.96 4.18
N CYS A 282 -4.37 19.86 5.13
CA CYS A 282 -3.74 19.56 6.40
C CYS A 282 -4.59 18.60 7.25
N ASN A 283 -3.97 17.90 8.21
CA ASN A 283 -4.66 16.87 9.04
C ASN A 283 -5.86 17.45 9.81
N ARG A 284 -5.77 18.71 10.27
CA ARG A 284 -6.89 19.41 10.91
C ARG A 284 -8.09 19.52 9.96
N GLN A 285 -7.85 19.86 8.71
CA GLN A 285 -8.91 20.01 7.71
C GLN A 285 -9.42 18.66 7.20
N VAL A 286 -8.57 17.64 7.10
CA VAL A 286 -9.00 16.25 6.85
C VAL A 286 -9.95 15.78 7.96
N ALA A 287 -9.62 16.03 9.23
CA ALA A 287 -10.49 15.71 10.36
C ALA A 287 -11.83 16.47 10.29
N LEU A 288 -11.81 17.74 9.90
CA LEU A 288 -13.02 18.57 9.69
C LEU A 288 -13.90 18.01 8.55
N LEU A 289 -13.29 17.60 7.44
CA LEU A 289 -13.98 16.94 6.32
C LEU A 289 -14.68 15.66 6.79
N LEU A 290 -13.94 14.77 7.44
CA LEU A 290 -14.46 13.51 7.97
C LEU A 290 -15.57 13.74 9.01
N ARG A 291 -15.42 14.70 9.92
CA ARG A 291 -16.45 15.08 10.89
C ARG A 291 -17.77 15.42 10.24
N ASN A 292 -17.72 16.22 9.15
CA ASN A 292 -18.90 16.64 8.42
C ASN A 292 -19.49 15.51 7.56
N LEU A 293 -18.64 14.66 7.03
CA LEU A 293 -19.07 13.45 6.32
C LEU A 293 -19.79 12.49 7.28
N TRP A 294 -19.26 12.28 8.50
CA TRP A 294 -19.90 11.47 9.52
C TRP A 294 -21.24 12.04 9.99
N ALA A 295 -21.41 13.36 9.96
CA ALA A 295 -22.68 14.00 10.32
C ALA A 295 -23.84 13.62 9.38
N THR A 296 -23.55 13.08 8.19
CA THR A 296 -24.52 12.58 7.20
C THR A 296 -24.77 11.08 7.40
N ASP A 297 -24.01 10.22 6.71
CA ASP A 297 -24.18 8.76 6.66
C ASP A 297 -23.33 7.99 7.72
N GLY A 298 -22.66 8.69 8.63
CA GLY A 298 -21.92 8.08 9.72
C GLY A 298 -22.80 7.65 10.87
N CYS A 299 -22.31 6.72 11.68
CA CYS A 299 -22.90 6.30 12.96
C CYS A 299 -21.86 6.44 14.06
N ILE A 300 -22.25 7.02 15.18
CA ILE A 300 -21.53 6.97 16.46
C ILE A 300 -22.56 6.58 17.50
N TRP A 301 -22.42 5.38 18.06
CA TRP A 301 -23.34 4.83 19.04
C TRP A 301 -22.54 4.16 20.16
N ALA A 302 -23.02 4.32 21.38
CA ALA A 302 -22.50 3.62 22.55
C ALA A 302 -23.65 3.25 23.46
N GLY A 303 -23.61 2.05 24.03
CA GLY A 303 -24.66 1.56 24.89
C GLY A 303 -24.47 0.10 25.31
N LYS A 304 -25.44 -0.43 26.03
CA LYS A 304 -25.47 -1.84 26.47
C LYS A 304 -25.79 -2.75 25.27
N VAL A 305 -25.06 -3.84 25.16
CA VAL A 305 -25.26 -4.90 24.14
C VAL A 305 -25.59 -6.19 24.86
N GLY A 306 -26.77 -6.78 24.57
CA GLY A 306 -27.19 -8.06 25.13
C GLY A 306 -27.24 -8.07 26.64
N SER A 307 -26.81 -9.16 27.30
CA SER A 307 -26.92 -9.42 28.73
C SER A 307 -25.93 -8.66 29.63
N GLY A 308 -25.31 -7.56 29.16
CA GLY A 308 -24.53 -6.68 30.05
C GLY A 308 -23.22 -6.13 29.54
N GLY A 309 -22.84 -6.41 28.29
CA GLY A 309 -21.63 -5.81 27.68
C GLY A 309 -21.88 -4.37 27.21
N ILE A 310 -20.84 -3.53 27.28
CA ILE A 310 -20.83 -2.20 26.64
C ILE A 310 -20.29 -2.33 25.23
N GLY A 311 -21.03 -1.82 24.25
CA GLY A 311 -20.62 -1.77 22.85
C GLY A 311 -20.50 -0.33 22.35
N ILE A 312 -19.46 -0.07 21.56
CA ILE A 312 -19.29 1.18 20.82
C ILE A 312 -19.23 0.84 19.34
N ARG A 313 -19.99 1.57 18.55
CA ARG A 313 -20.02 1.44 17.09
C ARG A 313 -19.72 2.79 16.44
N ILE A 314 -18.65 2.84 15.68
CA ILE A 314 -18.27 4.01 14.89
C ILE A 314 -18.06 3.52 13.47
N TYR A 315 -18.93 3.90 12.55
CA TYR A 315 -18.78 3.53 11.14
C TYR A 315 -19.38 4.59 10.21
N TYR A 316 -18.92 4.57 8.97
CA TYR A 316 -19.49 5.33 7.85
C TYR A 316 -20.04 4.36 6.81
N ALA A 317 -21.28 4.55 6.34
CA ALA A 317 -21.94 3.69 5.36
C ALA A 317 -22.07 4.38 4.01
N THR A 318 -21.77 3.67 2.91
CA THR A 318 -21.88 4.21 1.55
C THR A 318 -22.20 3.12 0.53
N ALA A 319 -22.83 3.49 -0.58
CA ALA A 319 -23.02 2.63 -1.74
C ALA A 319 -21.79 2.62 -2.68
N SER A 320 -20.82 3.51 -2.47
CA SER A 320 -19.63 3.64 -3.30
C SER A 320 -18.44 2.92 -2.66
N SER A 321 -17.88 1.91 -3.34
CA SER A 321 -16.64 1.26 -2.95
C SER A 321 -15.46 2.25 -2.95
N GLY A 322 -15.42 3.13 -3.96
CA GLY A 322 -14.39 4.16 -4.06
C GLY A 322 -14.44 5.16 -2.91
N LEU A 323 -15.64 5.61 -2.50
CA LEU A 323 -15.77 6.50 -1.35
C LEU A 323 -15.38 5.79 -0.04
N ALA A 324 -15.72 4.51 0.12
CA ALA A 324 -15.29 3.73 1.28
C ALA A 324 -13.76 3.64 1.36
N ALA A 325 -13.08 3.39 0.23
CA ALA A 325 -11.62 3.37 0.15
C ALA A 325 -11.00 4.75 0.45
N ASP A 326 -11.59 5.82 -0.09
CA ASP A 326 -11.13 7.20 0.15
C ASP A 326 -11.25 7.58 1.64
N VAL A 327 -12.38 7.26 2.27
CA VAL A 327 -12.61 7.50 3.71
C VAL A 327 -11.62 6.71 4.56
N ALA A 328 -11.39 5.42 4.24
CA ALA A 328 -10.42 4.59 4.94
C ALA A 328 -8.98 5.12 4.80
N ALA A 329 -8.62 5.69 3.64
CA ALA A 329 -7.31 6.31 3.43
C ALA A 329 -7.14 7.63 4.20
N LEU A 330 -8.19 8.47 4.28
CA LEU A 330 -8.16 9.68 5.09
C LEU A 330 -8.09 9.38 6.60
N LEU A 331 -8.75 8.32 7.06
CA LEU A 331 -8.63 7.85 8.45
C LEU A 331 -7.21 7.34 8.72
N LEU A 332 -6.62 6.57 7.81
CA LEU A 332 -5.25 6.08 7.93
C LEU A 332 -4.25 7.23 8.07
N ARG A 333 -4.46 8.34 7.34
CA ARG A 333 -3.67 9.56 7.48
C ARG A 333 -3.72 10.15 8.89
N LEU A 334 -4.85 9.99 9.58
CA LEU A 334 -5.00 10.42 10.97
C LEU A 334 -4.56 9.35 12.00
N GLY A 335 -3.91 8.28 11.56
CA GLY A 335 -3.45 7.21 12.43
C GLY A 335 -4.53 6.21 12.85
N ILE A 336 -5.68 6.21 12.16
CA ILE A 336 -6.84 5.37 12.45
C ILE A 336 -6.95 4.28 11.39
N VAL A 337 -6.78 3.01 11.79
CA VAL A 337 -6.91 1.86 10.90
C VAL A 337 -8.36 1.39 10.88
N ALA A 338 -9.08 1.79 9.83
CA ALA A 338 -10.48 1.39 9.63
C ALA A 338 -10.59 0.12 8.80
N ARG A 339 -11.69 -0.62 9.00
CA ARG A 339 -12.02 -1.84 8.24
C ARG A 339 -13.16 -1.57 7.27
N ILE A 340 -12.95 -1.89 6.01
CA ILE A 340 -13.98 -1.82 4.97
C ILE A 340 -14.70 -3.17 4.94
N ARG A 341 -16.01 -3.15 5.23
CA ARG A 341 -16.88 -4.32 5.16
C ARG A 341 -17.87 -4.15 4.02
N THR A 342 -18.09 -5.22 3.30
CA THR A 342 -19.10 -5.28 2.24
C THR A 342 -20.30 -6.05 2.74
N THR A 343 -21.49 -5.48 2.59
CA THR A 343 -22.76 -6.13 2.90
C THR A 343 -23.65 -6.09 1.67
N THR A 344 -24.26 -7.23 1.33
CA THR A 344 -25.22 -7.32 0.23
C THR A 344 -26.60 -7.62 0.80
N GLY A 345 -27.56 -6.75 0.53
CA GLY A 345 -28.95 -6.92 0.97
C GLY A 345 -29.92 -6.28 0.00
N HIS A 346 -31.07 -6.91 -0.23
CA HIS A 346 -32.11 -6.43 -1.15
C HIS A 346 -31.58 -6.05 -2.56
N GLY A 347 -30.61 -6.83 -3.08
CA GLY A 347 -30.03 -6.60 -4.41
C GLY A 347 -29.09 -5.38 -4.50
N ARG A 348 -28.70 -4.77 -3.35
CA ARG A 348 -27.77 -3.65 -3.32
C ARG A 348 -26.53 -4.00 -2.48
N THR A 349 -25.37 -3.64 -3.01
CA THR A 349 -24.11 -3.72 -2.28
C THR A 349 -23.88 -2.41 -1.55
N MET A 350 -23.58 -2.51 -0.26
CA MET A 350 -23.24 -1.40 0.61
C MET A 350 -21.87 -1.65 1.25
N PHE A 351 -21.15 -0.60 1.49
CA PHE A 351 -19.84 -0.62 2.15
C PHE A 351 -19.94 0.12 3.47
N SER A 352 -19.36 -0.45 4.52
CA SER A 352 -19.16 0.24 5.78
C SER A 352 -17.68 0.37 6.09
N VAL A 353 -17.26 1.55 6.53
CA VAL A 353 -15.91 1.85 7.01
C VAL A 353 -15.97 1.90 8.52
N ASP A 354 -15.59 0.79 9.16
CA ASP A 354 -15.73 0.59 10.61
C ASP A 354 -14.45 0.98 11.34
N VAL A 355 -14.56 1.84 12.34
CA VAL A 355 -13.50 2.15 13.30
C VAL A 355 -13.65 1.21 14.49
N SER A 356 -12.75 0.24 14.61
CA SER A 356 -12.82 -0.85 15.60
C SER A 356 -11.59 -0.84 16.51
N GLY A 357 -11.81 -1.22 17.77
CA GLY A 357 -10.76 -1.20 18.80
C GLY A 357 -10.74 0.11 19.57
N ALA A 358 -10.53 0.01 20.90
CA ALA A 358 -10.64 1.15 21.82
C ALA A 358 -9.65 2.28 21.46
N ARG A 359 -8.43 1.93 21.03
CA ARG A 359 -7.41 2.91 20.61
C ARG A 359 -7.90 3.74 19.41
N ASP A 360 -8.30 3.07 18.32
CA ASP A 360 -8.71 3.76 17.07
C ASP A 360 -10.03 4.50 17.27
N GLN A 361 -10.95 3.97 18.11
CA GLN A 361 -12.18 4.66 18.49
C GLN A 361 -11.89 5.91 19.31
N GLN A 362 -10.95 5.84 20.25
CA GLN A 362 -10.53 6.99 21.04
C GLN A 362 -9.88 8.05 20.15
N GLU A 363 -8.95 7.65 19.27
CA GLU A 363 -8.29 8.54 18.32
C GLU A 363 -9.32 9.22 17.40
N PHE A 364 -10.31 8.47 16.90
CA PHE A 364 -11.41 9.04 16.11
C PHE A 364 -12.20 10.08 16.89
N LEU A 365 -12.60 9.77 18.11
CA LEU A 365 -13.40 10.68 18.93
C LEU A 365 -12.65 11.95 19.31
N CYS A 366 -11.33 11.86 19.53
CA CYS A 366 -10.49 13.02 19.88
C CYS A 366 -10.13 13.87 18.65
N THR A 367 -9.78 13.24 17.53
CA THR A 367 -9.24 13.92 16.34
C THR A 367 -10.36 14.32 15.38
N VAL A 368 -11.19 13.36 14.95
CA VAL A 368 -12.34 13.63 14.05
C VAL A 368 -13.50 14.22 14.82
N GLY A 369 -13.88 13.59 15.95
CA GLY A 369 -14.99 14.03 16.77
C GLY A 369 -16.35 13.86 16.08
N ALA A 370 -17.30 14.72 16.44
CA ALA A 370 -18.68 14.65 15.94
C ALA A 370 -19.27 16.03 15.68
N TYR A 371 -20.25 16.08 14.78
CA TYR A 371 -21.06 17.26 14.50
C TYR A 371 -22.56 16.89 14.40
N GLY A 372 -23.40 17.85 14.74
CA GLY A 372 -24.85 17.74 14.61
C GLY A 372 -25.44 16.51 15.31
N PRO A 373 -26.18 15.65 14.59
CA PRO A 373 -26.89 14.51 15.17
C PRO A 373 -25.97 13.43 15.76
N ARG A 374 -24.66 13.49 15.56
CA ARG A 374 -23.70 12.49 16.08
C ARG A 374 -23.09 12.87 17.43
N VAL A 375 -23.27 14.11 17.88
CA VAL A 375 -22.70 14.63 19.13
C VAL A 375 -23.14 13.84 20.38
N PRO A 376 -24.44 13.50 20.56
CA PRO A 376 -24.84 12.72 21.72
C PRO A 376 -24.16 11.34 21.79
N GLY A 377 -24.09 10.64 20.64
CA GLY A 377 -23.42 9.33 20.55
C GLY A 377 -21.92 9.42 20.86
N ALA A 378 -21.25 10.47 20.38
CA ALA A 378 -19.83 10.69 20.65
C ALA A 378 -19.55 10.95 22.13
N ARG A 379 -20.38 11.74 22.80
CA ARG A 379 -20.26 11.97 24.26
C ARG A 379 -20.44 10.67 25.04
N ALA A 380 -21.47 9.89 24.70
CA ALA A 380 -21.71 8.59 25.34
C ALA A 380 -20.52 7.63 25.10
N ALA A 381 -19.97 7.61 23.87
CA ALA A 381 -18.82 6.78 23.54
C ALA A 381 -17.58 7.15 24.36
N LEU A 382 -17.25 8.44 24.50
CA LEU A 382 -16.11 8.90 25.31
C LEU A 382 -16.23 8.50 26.77
N THR A 383 -17.46 8.49 27.33
CA THR A 383 -17.70 8.09 28.72
C THR A 383 -17.61 6.58 28.94
N LEU A 384 -17.95 5.80 27.90
CA LEU A 384 -18.09 4.34 27.99
C LEU A 384 -16.90 3.59 27.35
N LEU A 385 -15.88 4.28 26.83
CA LEU A 385 -14.74 3.64 26.19
C LEU A 385 -14.08 2.64 27.14
N PRO A 386 -14.03 1.35 26.79
CA PRO A 386 -13.36 0.36 27.61
C PRO A 386 -11.84 0.55 27.56
N ALA A 387 -11.13 -0.03 28.53
CA ALA A 387 -9.68 -0.16 28.43
C ALA A 387 -9.30 -0.84 27.10
N ALA A 388 -8.21 -0.39 26.48
CA ALA A 388 -7.78 -0.89 25.18
C ALA A 388 -7.62 -2.42 25.22
N ASN A 389 -8.30 -3.13 24.31
CA ASN A 389 -8.06 -4.55 24.12
C ASN A 389 -6.72 -4.71 23.37
N PRO A 390 -5.68 -5.27 24.00
CA PRO A 390 -4.37 -5.39 23.41
C PRO A 390 -4.33 -6.30 22.17
N ASN A 391 -5.34 -7.15 21.97
CA ASN A 391 -5.37 -8.14 20.90
C ASN A 391 -5.81 -7.58 19.53
N VAL A 392 -6.14 -6.30 19.42
CA VAL A 392 -6.52 -5.68 18.13
C VAL A 392 -5.28 -5.24 17.34
N ASP A 393 -4.23 -4.81 18.05
CA ASP A 393 -2.95 -4.37 17.46
C ASP A 393 -1.85 -5.36 17.87
N THR A 394 -1.74 -6.42 17.11
CA THR A 394 -0.78 -7.49 17.36
C THR A 394 0.34 -7.45 16.31
N LEU A 395 1.54 -7.76 16.76
CA LEU A 395 2.73 -7.91 15.92
C LEU A 395 2.76 -9.28 15.24
N PRO A 396 3.57 -9.49 14.20
CA PRO A 396 3.76 -10.80 13.61
C PRO A 396 4.23 -11.85 14.64
N ILE A 397 3.82 -13.09 14.43
CA ILE A 397 4.18 -14.19 15.34
C ILE A 397 5.69 -14.44 15.38
N GLU A 398 6.38 -14.13 14.31
CA GLU A 398 7.83 -14.21 14.13
C GLU A 398 8.60 -13.36 15.15
N THR A 399 7.97 -12.31 15.67
CA THR A 399 8.53 -11.45 16.74
C THR A 399 8.93 -12.27 17.98
N TRP A 400 8.29 -13.42 18.21
CA TRP A 400 8.67 -14.32 19.30
C TRP A 400 10.09 -14.91 19.16
N SER A 401 10.65 -14.95 17.96
CA SER A 401 12.04 -15.39 17.77
C SER A 401 13.02 -14.42 18.43
N ALA A 402 12.80 -13.10 18.25
CA ALA A 402 13.59 -12.05 18.90
C ALA A 402 13.44 -12.08 20.43
N VAL A 403 12.21 -12.30 20.92
CA VAL A 403 11.97 -12.46 22.36
C VAL A 403 12.72 -13.66 22.93
N ARG A 404 12.68 -14.82 22.28
CA ARG A 404 13.41 -16.02 22.71
C ARG A 404 14.93 -15.78 22.70
N ALA A 405 15.45 -15.11 21.68
CA ALA A 405 16.86 -14.75 21.60
C ALA A 405 17.28 -13.82 22.77
N ALA A 406 16.48 -12.79 23.07
CA ALA A 406 16.73 -11.88 24.18
C ALA A 406 16.65 -12.59 25.55
N MET A 407 15.70 -13.52 25.73
CA MET A 407 15.61 -14.35 26.94
C MET A 407 16.83 -15.26 27.10
N ALA A 408 17.27 -15.91 26.02
CA ALA A 408 18.46 -16.76 26.03
C ALA A 408 19.73 -15.98 26.36
N ALA A 409 19.92 -14.79 25.76
CA ALA A 409 21.07 -13.92 26.05
C ALA A 409 21.16 -13.50 27.53
N ARG A 410 20.02 -13.44 28.22
CA ARG A 410 19.95 -13.12 29.66
C ARG A 410 19.78 -14.35 30.56
N SER A 411 19.85 -15.56 30.01
CA SER A 411 19.61 -16.81 30.72
C SER A 411 18.29 -16.84 31.50
N VAL A 412 17.24 -16.19 30.96
CA VAL A 412 15.91 -16.13 31.59
C VAL A 412 15.03 -17.21 31.02
N SER A 413 14.57 -18.14 31.87
CA SER A 413 13.65 -19.19 31.48
C SER A 413 12.21 -18.66 31.31
N GLY A 414 11.38 -19.38 30.54
CA GLY A 414 9.96 -19.00 30.36
C GLY A 414 9.16 -18.93 31.67
N ARG A 415 9.45 -19.81 32.65
CA ARG A 415 8.84 -19.75 33.99
C ARG A 415 9.27 -18.49 34.75
N ARG A 416 10.54 -18.15 34.70
CA ARG A 416 11.08 -16.93 35.34
C ARG A 416 10.47 -15.69 34.71
N MET A 417 10.33 -15.67 33.36
CA MET A 417 9.71 -14.56 32.65
C MET A 417 8.23 -14.39 33.00
N ALA A 418 7.45 -15.49 33.08
CA ALA A 418 6.07 -15.43 33.50
C ALA A 418 5.92 -14.85 34.92
N ALA A 419 6.79 -15.26 35.84
CA ALA A 419 6.83 -14.70 37.20
C ALA A 419 7.17 -13.21 37.20
N LEU A 420 8.16 -12.76 36.44
CA LEU A 420 8.54 -11.34 36.31
C LEU A 420 7.38 -10.48 35.75
N ARG A 421 6.61 -11.05 34.82
CA ARG A 421 5.44 -10.39 34.23
C ARG A 421 4.17 -10.47 35.09
N GLY A 422 4.21 -11.17 36.22
CA GLY A 422 3.03 -11.39 37.07
C GLY A 422 1.94 -12.23 36.37
N THR A 423 2.31 -13.11 35.41
CA THR A 423 1.37 -13.94 34.66
C THR A 423 1.59 -15.42 34.96
N SER A 424 0.54 -16.24 34.75
CA SER A 424 0.68 -17.69 34.84
C SER A 424 1.53 -18.24 33.70
N TYR A 425 2.33 -19.27 33.99
CA TYR A 425 3.16 -19.93 32.98
C TYR A 425 2.32 -20.85 32.11
N GLY A 426 2.07 -20.46 30.87
CA GLY A 426 1.29 -21.21 29.88
C GLY A 426 2.08 -22.18 29.01
N GLY A 427 3.35 -22.47 29.33
CA GLY A 427 4.21 -23.31 28.50
C GLY A 427 4.47 -22.73 27.10
N SER A 428 4.63 -23.63 26.11
CA SER A 428 4.83 -23.22 24.70
C SER A 428 3.58 -22.65 24.04
N SER A 429 2.39 -22.83 24.63
CA SER A 429 1.14 -22.33 24.08
C SER A 429 1.09 -20.80 24.01
N HIS A 430 1.80 -20.11 24.91
CA HIS A 430 1.91 -18.66 24.90
C HIS A 430 2.48 -18.11 23.58
N PHE A 431 3.39 -18.82 22.95
CA PHE A 431 4.05 -18.43 21.70
C PHE A 431 3.29 -18.82 20.43
N ARG A 432 2.09 -19.40 20.56
CA ARG A 432 1.24 -19.77 19.41
C ARG A 432 0.41 -18.61 18.88
N PHE A 433 0.27 -17.56 19.67
CA PHE A 433 -0.53 -16.40 19.31
C PHE A 433 0.37 -15.19 19.07
N ALA A 434 0.01 -14.36 18.12
CA ALA A 434 0.69 -13.12 17.82
C ALA A 434 0.73 -12.20 19.07
N PRO A 435 1.90 -11.67 19.48
CA PRO A 435 2.00 -10.81 20.65
C PRO A 435 1.35 -9.46 20.39
N SER A 436 0.69 -8.89 21.42
CA SER A 436 0.33 -7.47 21.36
C SER A 436 1.55 -6.59 21.58
N ARG A 437 1.51 -5.35 21.12
CA ARG A 437 2.58 -4.36 21.37
C ARG A 437 2.85 -4.20 22.87
N ALA A 438 1.80 -4.13 23.69
CA ALA A 438 1.93 -4.06 25.15
C ALA A 438 2.64 -5.30 25.74
N THR A 439 2.33 -6.49 25.20
CA THR A 439 3.03 -7.71 25.59
C THR A 439 4.51 -7.62 25.24
N LEU A 440 4.85 -7.22 24.01
CA LEU A 440 6.26 -7.10 23.61
C LEU A 440 7.00 -6.02 24.42
N ALA A 441 6.37 -4.87 24.68
CA ALA A 441 6.94 -3.82 25.53
C ALA A 441 7.29 -4.35 26.93
N SER A 442 6.40 -5.13 27.55
CA SER A 442 6.69 -5.78 28.84
C SER A 442 7.92 -6.70 28.78
N TYR A 443 8.12 -7.44 27.68
CA TYR A 443 9.34 -8.22 27.49
C TYR A 443 10.57 -7.33 27.28
N ALA A 444 10.45 -6.27 26.49
CA ALA A 444 11.53 -5.33 26.21
C ALA A 444 12.06 -4.66 27.48
N ASP A 445 11.14 -4.25 28.36
CA ASP A 445 11.49 -3.60 29.64
C ASP A 445 12.14 -4.58 30.61
N LEU A 446 11.52 -5.75 30.84
CA LEU A 446 12.01 -6.75 31.78
C LEU A 446 13.35 -7.38 31.35
N LEU A 447 13.58 -7.48 30.05
CA LEU A 447 14.84 -7.98 29.48
C LEU A 447 15.84 -6.85 29.18
N ASP A 448 15.46 -5.60 29.42
CA ASP A 448 16.27 -4.42 29.05
C ASP A 448 16.88 -4.56 27.64
N SER A 449 16.06 -4.88 26.66
CA SER A 449 16.48 -5.18 25.29
C SER A 449 16.15 -4.00 24.36
N ALA A 450 17.19 -3.31 23.87
CA ALA A 450 17.04 -2.24 22.90
C ALA A 450 16.36 -2.74 21.61
N ALA A 451 16.75 -3.91 21.11
CA ALA A 451 16.17 -4.51 19.90
C ALA A 451 14.67 -4.80 20.04
N LEU A 452 14.20 -5.24 21.21
CA LEU A 452 12.76 -5.42 21.44
C LEU A 452 12.03 -4.08 21.60
N ARG A 453 12.65 -3.06 22.19
CA ARG A 453 12.08 -1.71 22.26
C ARG A 453 11.89 -1.13 20.86
N GLU A 454 12.87 -1.27 19.99
CA GLU A 454 12.79 -0.82 18.59
C GLU A 454 11.59 -1.45 17.87
N LEU A 455 11.36 -2.75 18.04
CA LEU A 455 10.19 -3.46 17.48
C LEU A 455 8.85 -2.97 18.09
N THR A 456 8.83 -2.41 19.29
CA THR A 456 7.63 -1.85 19.92
C THR A 456 7.34 -0.43 19.50
N HIS A 457 8.37 0.37 19.20
CA HIS A 457 8.27 1.79 18.87
C HIS A 457 7.92 2.06 17.40
N GLY A 458 7.94 1.06 16.51
CA GLY A 458 7.50 1.17 15.12
C GLY A 458 6.00 1.50 15.02
N ASP A 459 5.60 2.71 15.47
CA ASP A 459 4.20 3.15 15.50
C ASP A 459 3.64 3.43 14.10
N ASP A 460 4.50 3.53 13.09
CA ASP A 460 4.09 3.83 11.72
C ASP A 460 3.58 2.59 10.95
N VAL A 461 3.75 1.38 11.50
CA VAL A 461 3.33 0.14 10.86
C VAL A 461 2.23 -0.57 11.66
N PHE A 462 1.16 -0.91 10.97
CA PHE A 462 0.12 -1.85 11.41
C PHE A 462 0.28 -3.17 10.65
N TRP A 463 0.11 -4.29 11.34
CA TRP A 463 0.24 -5.61 10.73
C TRP A 463 -1.14 -6.22 10.44
N ASP A 464 -1.58 -6.12 9.19
CA ASP A 464 -2.88 -6.61 8.74
C ASP A 464 -2.82 -8.07 8.32
N SER A 465 -3.86 -8.82 8.56
CA SER A 465 -3.89 -10.25 8.22
C SER A 465 -4.35 -10.47 6.79
N VAL A 466 -3.66 -11.36 6.08
CA VAL A 466 -4.11 -11.88 4.79
C VAL A 466 -5.33 -12.78 5.01
N VAL A 467 -6.39 -12.51 4.26
CA VAL A 467 -7.63 -13.32 4.27
C VAL A 467 -7.63 -14.31 3.12
N THR A 468 -7.41 -13.84 1.91
CA THR A 468 -7.31 -14.67 0.70
C THR A 468 -6.27 -14.12 -0.27
N VAL A 469 -5.70 -15.01 -1.08
CA VAL A 469 -4.94 -14.68 -2.28
C VAL A 469 -5.49 -15.57 -3.39
N GLU A 470 -6.07 -14.96 -4.41
CA GLU A 470 -6.81 -15.67 -5.46
C GLU A 470 -6.40 -15.17 -6.85
N PRO A 471 -6.35 -16.05 -7.87
CA PRO A 471 -6.17 -15.65 -9.26
C PRO A 471 -7.27 -14.68 -9.71
N SER A 472 -6.89 -13.67 -10.49
CA SER A 472 -7.78 -12.59 -10.92
C SER A 472 -7.74 -12.34 -12.44
N GLY A 473 -7.18 -13.28 -13.21
CA GLY A 473 -7.06 -13.18 -14.67
C GLY A 473 -5.78 -12.52 -15.13
N GLU A 474 -5.76 -12.05 -16.36
CA GLU A 474 -4.63 -11.30 -16.95
C GLU A 474 -5.00 -9.83 -17.09
N GLU A 475 -4.11 -8.96 -16.62
CA GLU A 475 -4.31 -7.50 -16.65
C GLU A 475 -3.02 -6.78 -17.05
N PRO A 476 -3.13 -5.55 -17.58
CA PRO A 476 -1.96 -4.70 -17.79
C PRO A 476 -1.37 -4.33 -16.43
N VAL A 477 -0.07 -4.60 -16.27
CA VAL A 477 0.63 -4.35 -15.02
C VAL A 477 1.73 -3.31 -15.21
N PHE A 478 2.07 -2.64 -14.11
CA PHE A 478 2.96 -1.50 -14.04
C PHE A 478 3.94 -1.69 -12.89
N ASP A 479 5.02 -0.97 -12.99
CA ASP A 479 6.07 -0.95 -11.98
C ASP A 479 6.63 0.46 -11.80
N LEU A 480 7.26 0.68 -10.66
CA LEU A 480 7.95 1.91 -10.33
C LEU A 480 9.22 1.63 -9.52
N THR A 481 10.18 2.51 -9.62
CA THR A 481 11.45 2.41 -8.92
C THR A 481 11.60 3.51 -7.89
N VAL A 482 11.89 3.12 -6.64
CA VAL A 482 12.21 4.01 -5.53
C VAL A 482 13.63 3.71 -5.05
N PRO A 483 14.62 4.55 -5.36
CA PRO A 483 15.98 4.39 -4.87
C PRO A 483 16.04 4.52 -3.33
N GLY A 484 16.99 3.84 -2.71
CA GLY A 484 17.19 3.87 -1.26
C GLY A 484 16.26 2.91 -0.53
N PRO A 485 15.03 3.29 -0.16
CA PRO A 485 14.11 2.42 0.57
C PRO A 485 13.72 1.14 -0.18
N SER A 486 13.80 1.14 -1.49
CA SER A 486 13.41 0.00 -2.36
C SER A 486 11.98 -0.49 -2.15
N CYS A 487 11.10 0.39 -1.66
CA CYS A 487 9.69 0.09 -1.40
C CYS A 487 8.83 1.35 -1.57
N TRP A 488 7.52 1.17 -1.59
CA TRP A 488 6.54 2.24 -1.67
C TRP A 488 5.19 1.80 -1.09
N LEU A 489 4.27 2.74 -0.91
CA LEU A 489 2.95 2.46 -0.32
C LEU A 489 1.87 2.33 -1.39
N ALA A 490 1.40 1.10 -1.62
CA ALA A 490 0.24 0.77 -2.45
C ALA A 490 -1.03 0.82 -1.59
N ASP A 491 -1.80 1.90 -1.67
CA ASP A 491 -2.96 2.15 -0.79
C ASP A 491 -2.68 1.93 0.72
N GLY A 492 -1.45 2.25 1.14
CA GLY A 492 -0.97 2.05 2.49
C GLY A 492 -0.27 0.71 2.73
N VAL A 493 -0.41 -0.29 1.87
CA VAL A 493 0.34 -1.55 1.94
C VAL A 493 1.79 -1.30 1.54
N VAL A 494 2.72 -1.80 2.34
CA VAL A 494 4.15 -1.68 2.05
C VAL A 494 4.54 -2.73 1.02
N THR A 495 4.88 -2.25 -0.18
CA THR A 495 5.24 -3.08 -1.33
C THR A 495 6.68 -2.84 -1.75
N HIS A 496 7.33 -3.88 -2.25
CA HIS A 496 8.69 -3.77 -2.78
C HIS A 496 8.66 -3.23 -4.21
N ASN A 497 9.68 -2.50 -4.61
CA ASN A 497 9.90 -2.16 -6.01
C ASN A 497 10.75 -3.23 -6.70
N SER A 498 10.65 -3.32 -8.03
CA SER A 498 11.35 -4.34 -8.81
C SER A 498 12.86 -4.25 -8.77
N GLY A 499 13.47 -5.41 -8.85
CA GLY A 499 14.80 -5.76 -9.35
C GLY A 499 15.95 -4.78 -9.11
N GLN A 500 16.51 -4.70 -7.90
CA GLN A 500 17.72 -3.94 -7.62
C GLN A 500 18.88 -4.34 -8.56
N ILE A 501 18.97 -5.62 -8.91
CA ILE A 501 20.00 -6.12 -9.85
C ILE A 501 19.87 -5.45 -11.22
N GLU A 502 18.64 -5.36 -11.74
CA GLU A 502 18.39 -4.67 -13.01
C GLU A 502 18.74 -3.19 -12.92
N GLN A 503 18.40 -2.53 -11.81
CA GLN A 503 18.64 -1.10 -11.63
C GLN A 503 20.12 -0.75 -11.54
N ASP A 504 20.90 -1.54 -10.83
CA ASP A 504 22.32 -1.32 -10.62
C ASP A 504 23.15 -1.65 -11.86
N SER A 505 22.65 -2.56 -12.71
CA SER A 505 23.35 -3.01 -13.92
C SER A 505 23.29 -1.97 -15.05
N ASP A 506 24.42 -1.79 -15.76
CA ASP A 506 24.46 -1.00 -17.00
C ASP A 506 24.00 -1.83 -18.20
N LEU A 507 24.17 -3.15 -18.12
CA LEU A 507 23.81 -4.13 -19.12
C LEU A 507 23.15 -5.33 -18.44
N VAL A 508 22.01 -5.79 -18.98
CA VAL A 508 21.35 -7.05 -18.57
C VAL A 508 21.23 -7.93 -19.80
N MET A 509 21.77 -9.13 -19.70
CA MET A 509 21.72 -10.13 -20.76
C MET A 509 21.10 -11.42 -20.22
N PHE A 510 20.25 -12.04 -21.03
CA PHE A 510 19.76 -13.41 -20.79
C PHE A 510 20.40 -14.37 -21.78
N ILE A 511 20.64 -15.60 -21.32
CA ILE A 511 21.04 -16.72 -22.17
C ILE A 511 19.83 -17.63 -22.31
N TYR A 512 19.39 -17.85 -23.54
CA TYR A 512 18.25 -18.71 -23.84
C TYR A 512 18.63 -19.75 -24.85
N ARG A 513 18.22 -20.99 -24.63
CA ARG A 513 18.38 -22.11 -25.53
C ARG A 513 17.03 -22.81 -25.66
N GLU A 514 16.43 -22.72 -26.84
CA GLU A 514 15.10 -23.28 -27.08
C GLU A 514 15.09 -24.81 -26.90
N GLU A 515 16.11 -25.52 -27.42
CA GLU A 515 16.29 -26.97 -27.31
C GLU A 515 16.37 -27.50 -25.85
N TYR A 516 16.66 -26.63 -24.87
CA TYR A 516 16.69 -27.01 -23.48
C TYR A 516 15.25 -27.20 -22.93
N TYR A 517 14.31 -26.44 -23.46
CA TYR A 517 12.89 -26.44 -23.04
C TYR A 517 12.00 -27.27 -23.97
N ASP A 518 12.38 -27.37 -25.27
CA ASP A 518 11.69 -28.12 -26.30
C ASP A 518 12.67 -29.04 -27.02
N ARG A 519 12.48 -30.37 -26.87
CA ARG A 519 13.35 -31.37 -27.50
C ARG A 519 13.16 -31.47 -29.01
N ASP A 520 12.00 -31.02 -29.50
CA ASP A 520 11.65 -31.02 -30.92
C ASP A 520 11.89 -29.65 -31.57
N SER A 521 12.68 -28.79 -30.92
CA SER A 521 13.04 -27.46 -31.42
C SER A 521 13.70 -27.52 -32.81
N GLU A 522 13.24 -26.66 -33.68
CA GLU A 522 13.83 -26.46 -35.02
C GLU A 522 15.24 -25.79 -35.00
N ARG A 523 15.70 -25.38 -33.78
CA ARG A 523 16.96 -24.64 -33.58
C ARG A 523 17.97 -25.38 -32.69
N PRO A 524 18.33 -26.64 -33.00
CA PRO A 524 19.25 -27.41 -32.19
C PRO A 524 20.67 -26.82 -32.23
N GLY A 525 21.30 -26.69 -31.06
CA GLY A 525 22.68 -26.14 -30.96
C GLY A 525 22.75 -24.61 -31.07
N GLU A 526 21.63 -23.91 -31.11
CA GLU A 526 21.59 -22.44 -31.06
C GLU A 526 21.36 -21.94 -29.64
N ALA A 527 21.93 -20.77 -29.37
CA ALA A 527 21.68 -20.03 -28.13
C ALA A 527 21.49 -18.54 -28.43
N ASP A 528 20.47 -17.95 -27.89
CA ASP A 528 20.21 -16.53 -27.99
C ASP A 528 20.83 -15.81 -26.79
N ILE A 529 21.64 -14.81 -27.02
CA ILE A 529 22.05 -13.81 -26.01
C ILE A 529 21.14 -12.61 -26.18
N ILE A 530 20.19 -12.48 -25.26
CA ILE A 530 19.16 -11.43 -25.29
C ILE A 530 19.69 -10.24 -24.51
N ILE A 531 20.05 -9.14 -25.18
CA ILE A 531 20.43 -7.88 -24.54
C ILE A 531 19.15 -7.15 -24.17
N ALA A 532 18.69 -7.38 -22.94
CA ALA A 532 17.40 -6.89 -22.47
C ALA A 532 17.45 -5.47 -21.88
N LYS A 533 18.63 -5.03 -21.43
CA LYS A 533 18.92 -3.66 -20.98
C LYS A 533 20.30 -3.25 -21.41
N HIS A 534 20.44 -2.03 -21.92
CA HIS A 534 21.73 -1.42 -22.24
C HIS A 534 21.64 0.10 -22.02
N ARG A 535 22.32 0.64 -20.97
CA ARG A 535 22.23 2.08 -20.65
C ARG A 535 22.75 2.99 -21.74
N ASN A 536 23.79 2.56 -22.47
CA ASN A 536 24.51 3.40 -23.43
C ASN A 536 24.46 2.84 -24.84
N GLY A 537 23.57 1.90 -25.15
CA GLY A 537 23.48 1.26 -26.45
C GLY A 537 22.13 0.61 -26.73
N PRO A 538 21.94 0.01 -27.91
CA PRO A 538 20.71 -0.64 -28.30
C PRO A 538 20.51 -1.96 -27.53
N VAL A 539 19.26 -2.33 -27.34
CA VAL A 539 18.85 -3.69 -26.97
C VAL A 539 18.64 -4.53 -28.20
N GLY A 540 18.73 -5.86 -28.08
CA GLY A 540 18.56 -6.78 -29.22
C GLY A 540 19.08 -8.18 -28.91
N ASP A 541 18.98 -9.06 -29.87
CA ASP A 541 19.33 -10.46 -29.74
C ASP A 541 20.56 -10.81 -30.60
N VAL A 542 21.44 -11.61 -30.04
CA VAL A 542 22.62 -12.17 -30.75
C VAL A 542 22.51 -13.69 -30.70
N VAL A 543 22.40 -14.30 -31.87
CA VAL A 543 22.40 -15.78 -31.98
C VAL A 543 23.84 -16.29 -32.00
N LEU A 544 24.11 -17.29 -31.17
CA LEU A 544 25.38 -17.99 -31.09
C LEU A 544 25.16 -19.49 -31.27
N THR A 545 26.17 -20.20 -31.76
CA THR A 545 26.21 -21.67 -31.77
C THR A 545 26.68 -22.16 -30.39
N PHE A 546 25.94 -23.10 -29.76
CA PHE A 546 26.32 -23.72 -28.51
C PHE A 546 26.75 -25.17 -28.71
N ASN A 547 28.03 -25.46 -28.41
CA ASN A 547 28.54 -26.84 -28.43
C ASN A 547 28.22 -27.53 -27.10
N LYS A 548 27.41 -28.60 -27.14
CA LYS A 548 26.98 -29.38 -25.96
C LYS A 548 28.08 -30.28 -25.40
N THR A 549 28.97 -30.80 -26.27
CA THR A 549 30.02 -31.74 -25.87
C THR A 549 31.08 -31.05 -25.02
N TYR A 550 31.40 -29.86 -25.40
CA TYR A 550 32.29 -28.95 -24.66
C TYR A 550 31.55 -27.62 -24.49
N PRO A 551 30.91 -27.33 -23.35
CA PRO A 551 30.11 -26.13 -23.20
C PRO A 551 30.83 -24.85 -23.66
N LYS A 552 30.58 -24.44 -24.90
CA LYS A 552 31.26 -23.33 -25.53
C LYS A 552 30.32 -22.63 -26.51
N PHE A 553 30.33 -21.31 -26.47
CA PHE A 553 29.68 -20.48 -27.48
C PHE A 553 30.64 -20.19 -28.62
N LEU A 554 30.15 -20.29 -29.84
CA LEU A 554 30.84 -19.98 -31.07
C LEU A 554 30.02 -18.97 -31.88
N ASN A 555 30.66 -18.26 -32.80
CA ASN A 555 29.94 -17.40 -33.71
C ASN A 555 28.95 -18.21 -34.55
N TYR A 556 27.72 -17.71 -34.65
CA TYR A 556 26.69 -18.32 -35.48
C TYR A 556 27.03 -18.09 -36.96
N ALA A 557 27.19 -19.16 -37.70
CA ALA A 557 27.31 -19.13 -39.13
C ALA A 557 26.05 -19.81 -39.69
N PRO A 558 25.11 -19.08 -40.30
CA PRO A 558 23.98 -19.71 -40.96
C PRO A 558 24.51 -20.59 -42.08
N ASP A 559 24.02 -21.85 -42.15
CA ASP A 559 24.38 -22.78 -43.21
C ASP A 559 24.10 -22.14 -44.59
N ARG A 560 25.17 -21.65 -45.23
CA ARG A 560 25.11 -21.12 -46.61
C ARG A 560 25.11 -22.21 -47.66
N PHE A 561 25.07 -23.49 -47.27
CA PHE A 561 25.12 -24.63 -48.18
C PHE A 561 24.07 -25.71 -47.80
N ALA A 562 22.79 -25.36 -47.87
CA ALA A 562 21.72 -26.30 -48.08
C ALA A 562 20.98 -25.84 -49.33
N ALA A 563 21.53 -26.21 -50.52
CA ALA A 563 20.89 -26.17 -51.82
C ALA A 563 20.89 -27.56 -52.42
#